data_f62cd66a7d41fcfaa3d4792176b7e024
#
_entry.id   f62cd66a7d41fcfaa3d4792176b7e024
#
_cell.length_a   1.000
_cell.length_b   1.000
_cell.length_c   1.000
_cell.angle_alpha   90.00
_cell.angle_beta   90.00
_cell.angle_gamma   90.00
#
_symmetry.space_group_name_H-M   'P 1'
#
loop_
_entity.id
_entity.type
_entity.pdbx_description
1 polymer ?
#
loop_
_entity_poly.entity_id
_entity_poly.type
_entity_poly.pdbx_seq_one_letter_code
_entity_poly.pdbx_strand_id
1 'polypeptide(L)'
;MISYHRHNEETKSNVLIEKLQEGQNIALVSDAGTPGICDPGEEVIKKCIELGIKIVPIPGACAMINSLICSGIDTKEFTFLGFLPLNKKLRKKKLEEIEKSNKTVIIY
;
A
#
# COMPACT_ATOMS: atom_id res chain seq x y z
N MET A 1 10.48 6.74 18.17
CA MET A 1 10.21 6.24 16.80
C MET A 1 10.36 4.72 16.80
N ILE A 2 9.44 3.99 16.18
CA ILE A 2 9.47 2.52 16.09
C ILE A 2 9.67 2.19 14.61
N SER A 3 10.68 1.38 14.31
CA SER A 3 10.91 0.88 12.95
C SER A 3 9.87 -0.18 12.62
N TYR A 4 9.16 0.01 11.50
CA TYR A 4 8.10 -0.87 11.03
C TYR A 4 8.30 -1.14 9.54
N HIS A 5 8.51 -2.40 9.17
CA HIS A 5 8.82 -2.82 7.81
C HIS A 5 8.34 -4.27 7.56
N ARG A 6 8.24 -4.69 6.31
CA ARG A 6 7.68 -5.99 5.90
C ARG A 6 8.18 -7.20 6.70
N HIS A 7 9.45 -7.19 7.11
CA HIS A 7 10.04 -8.33 7.85
C HIS A 7 9.69 -8.34 9.35
N ASN A 8 9.12 -7.27 9.89
CA ASN A 8 8.74 -7.19 11.30
C ASN A 8 7.28 -6.80 11.53
N GLU A 9 6.46 -6.68 10.48
CA GLU A 9 5.06 -6.24 10.56
C GLU A 9 4.27 -7.04 11.59
N GLU A 10 4.35 -8.37 11.57
CA GLU A 10 3.58 -9.23 12.45
C GLU A 10 3.89 -8.98 13.94
N THR A 11 5.18 -9.00 14.29
CA THR A 11 5.65 -8.77 15.67
C THR A 11 5.40 -7.34 16.14
N LYS A 12 5.71 -6.37 15.28
CA LYS A 12 5.58 -4.94 15.63
C LYS A 12 4.14 -4.47 15.65
N SER A 13 3.27 -5.04 14.84
CA SER A 13 1.83 -4.74 14.90
C SER A 13 1.26 -4.99 16.28
N ASN A 14 1.63 -6.07 16.96
CA ASN A 14 1.15 -6.36 18.31
C ASN A 14 1.57 -5.27 19.31
N VAL A 15 2.85 -4.86 19.27
CA VAL A 15 3.37 -3.78 20.12
C VAL A 15 2.66 -2.45 19.84
N LEU A 16 2.35 -2.16 18.57
CA LEU A 16 1.62 -0.95 18.21
C LEU A 16 0.18 -0.99 18.70
N ILE A 17 -0.48 -2.14 18.59
CA ILE A 17 -1.85 -2.33 19.09
C ILE A 17 -1.92 -2.16 20.60
N GLU A 18 -1.00 -2.75 21.37
CA GLU A 18 -0.93 -2.55 22.82
C GLU A 18 -0.87 -1.07 23.18
N LYS A 19 0.01 -0.30 22.53
CA LYS A 19 0.14 1.14 22.74
C LYS A 19 -1.12 1.93 22.38
N LEU A 20 -1.80 1.55 21.30
CA LEU A 20 -3.07 2.17 20.90
C LEU A 20 -4.18 1.87 21.92
N GLN A 21 -4.23 0.66 22.47
CA GLN A 21 -5.18 0.28 23.52
C GLN A 21 -4.89 0.99 24.86
N GLU A 22 -3.64 1.34 25.13
CA GLU A 22 -3.24 2.22 26.24
C GLU A 22 -3.65 3.69 26.04
N GLY A 23 -4.28 4.03 24.91
CA GLY A 23 -4.74 5.39 24.59
C GLY A 23 -3.69 6.27 23.90
N GLN A 24 -2.57 5.69 23.46
CA GLN A 24 -1.56 6.45 22.70
C GLN A 24 -2.02 6.70 21.26
N ASN A 25 -1.61 7.83 20.68
CA ASN A 25 -1.78 8.09 19.25
C ASN A 25 -0.52 7.71 18.50
N ILE A 26 -0.68 7.04 17.36
CA ILE A 26 0.42 6.59 16.52
C ILE A 26 0.25 7.15 15.11
N ALA A 27 1.30 7.72 14.55
CA ALA A 27 1.38 8.08 13.13
C ALA A 27 2.21 7.04 12.37
N LEU A 28 1.63 6.45 11.34
CA LEU A 28 2.35 5.63 10.37
C LEU A 28 2.87 6.53 9.26
N VAL A 29 4.17 6.50 9.03
CA VAL A 29 4.83 7.27 7.97
C VAL A 29 5.68 6.35 7.10
N SER A 30 5.87 6.72 5.85
CA SER A 30 6.74 6.04 4.89
C SER A 30 7.83 6.97 4.37
N ASP A 31 8.82 6.41 3.69
CA ASP A 31 9.93 7.19 3.12
C ASP A 31 9.46 8.12 1.99
N ALA A 32 8.43 7.71 1.25
CA ALA A 32 7.86 8.50 0.16
C ALA A 32 6.39 8.16 -0.08
N GLY A 33 5.55 9.18 -0.18
CA GLY A 33 4.14 9.05 -0.52
C GLY A 33 3.26 8.52 0.61
N THR A 34 2.12 7.95 0.25
CA THR A 34 1.11 7.44 1.18
C THR A 34 1.47 6.04 1.66
N PRO A 35 1.57 5.80 2.99
CA PRO A 35 1.82 4.47 3.54
C PRO A 35 0.73 3.46 3.20
N GLY A 36 1.07 2.16 3.24
CA GLY A 36 0.11 1.07 3.08
C GLY A 36 -0.19 0.67 1.62
N ILE A 37 0.27 1.44 0.62
CA ILE A 37 0.17 1.07 -0.79
C ILE A 37 1.54 0.63 -1.31
N CYS A 38 1.75 -0.66 -1.43
CA CYS A 38 3.07 -1.28 -1.67
C CYS A 38 4.12 -1.01 -0.57
N ASP A 39 3.67 -0.45 0.53
CA ASP A 39 4.44 -0.12 1.73
C ASP A 39 3.89 -0.89 2.94
N PRO A 40 4.65 -1.04 4.03
CA PRO A 40 4.17 -1.61 5.27
C PRO A 40 2.97 -0.84 5.85
N GLY A 41 2.03 -1.55 6.49
CA GLY A 41 0.88 -0.93 7.12
C GLY A 41 -0.38 -1.80 7.14
N GLU A 42 -0.52 -2.72 6.20
CA GLU A 42 -1.74 -3.53 6.03
C GLU A 42 -2.07 -4.30 7.31
N GLU A 43 -1.09 -4.96 7.93
CA GLU A 43 -1.31 -5.79 9.12
C GLU A 43 -1.77 -4.99 10.34
N VAL A 44 -1.14 -3.86 10.63
CA VAL A 44 -1.56 -3.03 11.77
C VAL A 44 -2.93 -2.40 11.53
N ILE A 45 -3.23 -1.96 10.31
CA ILE A 45 -4.54 -1.41 9.94
C ILE A 45 -5.64 -2.46 10.09
N LYS A 46 -5.41 -3.69 9.61
CA LYS A 46 -6.35 -4.80 9.76
C LYS A 46 -6.68 -5.07 11.24
N LYS A 47 -5.65 -5.18 12.09
CA LYS A 47 -5.83 -5.36 13.53
C LYS A 47 -6.57 -4.19 14.18
N CYS A 48 -6.29 -2.96 13.78
CA CYS A 48 -7.02 -1.78 14.25
C CYS A 48 -8.52 -1.88 13.92
N ILE A 49 -8.86 -2.29 12.70
CA ILE A 49 -10.26 -2.47 12.28
C ILE A 49 -10.94 -3.55 13.12
N GLU A 50 -10.30 -4.71 13.29
CA GLU A 50 -10.81 -5.84 14.08
C GLU A 50 -11.09 -5.45 15.56
N LEU A 51 -10.29 -4.54 16.11
CA LEU A 51 -10.39 -4.07 17.49
C LEU A 51 -11.19 -2.77 17.66
N GLY A 52 -11.75 -2.23 16.60
CA GLY A 52 -12.51 -0.98 16.64
C GLY A 52 -11.66 0.26 16.94
N ILE A 53 -10.35 0.19 16.72
CA ILE A 53 -9.44 1.32 16.91
C ILE A 53 -9.60 2.30 15.73
N LYS A 54 -9.80 3.58 16.07
CA LYS A 54 -10.01 4.63 15.07
C LYS A 54 -8.78 4.82 14.17
N ILE A 55 -9.01 4.77 12.87
CA ILE A 55 -8.00 5.07 11.84
C ILE A 55 -8.37 6.39 11.18
N VAL A 56 -7.39 7.26 11.00
CA VAL A 56 -7.56 8.55 10.36
C VAL A 56 -6.62 8.62 9.15
N PRO A 57 -7.17 8.55 7.92
CA PRO A 57 -6.35 8.73 6.72
C PRO A 57 -5.94 10.19 6.58
N ILE A 58 -4.67 10.41 6.28
CA ILE A 58 -4.14 11.75 6.00
C ILE A 58 -3.90 11.84 4.49
N PRO A 59 -4.60 12.72 3.76
CA PRO A 59 -4.36 12.93 2.34
C PRO A 59 -2.90 13.32 2.09
N GLY A 60 -2.30 12.71 1.07
CA GLY A 60 -0.90 12.95 0.77
C GLY A 60 -0.53 12.56 -0.65
N ALA A 61 0.75 12.68 -0.98
CA ALA A 61 1.27 12.34 -2.30
C ALA A 61 1.06 10.85 -2.60
N CYS A 62 0.60 10.56 -3.82
CA CYS A 62 0.41 9.21 -4.32
C CYS A 62 0.90 9.14 -5.78
N ALA A 63 2.04 8.51 -6.01
CA ALA A 63 2.66 8.45 -7.33
C ALA A 63 1.76 7.79 -8.37
N MET A 64 1.03 6.75 -7.98
CA MET A 64 0.05 6.06 -8.83
C MET A 64 -0.99 7.04 -9.40
N ILE A 65 -1.62 7.84 -8.56
CA ILE A 65 -2.65 8.81 -8.96
C ILE A 65 -2.01 9.95 -9.79
N ASN A 66 -0.87 10.47 -9.36
CA ASN A 66 -0.18 11.53 -10.09
C ASN A 66 0.24 11.10 -11.49
N SER A 67 0.73 9.88 -11.64
CA SER A 67 1.06 9.32 -12.96
C SER A 67 -0.18 9.15 -13.83
N LEU A 68 -1.27 8.66 -13.26
CA LEU A 68 -2.51 8.43 -13.97
C LEU A 68 -3.10 9.72 -14.54
N ILE A 69 -3.20 10.78 -13.73
CA ILE A 69 -3.78 12.06 -14.18
C ILE A 69 -2.93 12.78 -15.22
N CYS A 70 -1.63 12.48 -15.29
CA CYS A 70 -0.71 13.05 -16.30
C CYS A 70 -0.53 12.16 -17.54
N SER A 71 -1.10 10.95 -17.55
CA SER A 71 -0.86 9.96 -18.62
C SER A 71 -1.62 10.24 -19.92
N GLY A 72 -2.74 10.94 -19.85
CA GLY A 72 -3.65 11.15 -20.98
C GLY A 72 -4.48 9.91 -21.39
N ILE A 73 -4.38 8.80 -20.64
CA ILE A 73 -5.17 7.60 -20.89
C ILE A 73 -6.43 7.57 -19.99
N ASP A 74 -7.33 6.60 -20.21
CA ASP A 74 -8.58 6.52 -19.47
C ASP A 74 -8.33 6.39 -17.95
N THR A 75 -8.94 7.29 -17.18
CA THR A 75 -8.83 7.37 -15.73
C THR A 75 -10.05 6.86 -14.98
N LYS A 76 -11.13 6.51 -15.70
CA LYS A 76 -12.40 6.08 -15.09
C LYS A 76 -12.31 4.71 -14.45
N GLU A 77 -11.66 3.78 -15.16
CA GLU A 77 -11.39 2.44 -14.66
C GLU A 77 -9.92 2.10 -14.84
N PHE A 78 -9.26 1.70 -13.77
CA PHE A 78 -7.87 1.28 -13.82
C PHE A 78 -7.58 0.17 -12.82
N THR A 79 -6.52 -0.56 -13.09
CA THR A 79 -6.01 -1.61 -12.20
C THR A 79 -4.62 -1.24 -11.73
N PHE A 80 -4.39 -1.23 -10.44
CA PHE A 80 -3.06 -1.10 -9.86
C PHE A 80 -2.52 -2.48 -9.46
N LEU A 81 -1.36 -2.84 -9.97
CA LEU A 81 -0.75 -4.15 -9.76
C LEU A 81 0.48 -4.11 -8.81
N GLY A 82 0.87 -2.91 -8.36
CA GLY A 82 2.08 -2.76 -7.56
C GLY A 82 3.34 -3.11 -8.36
N PHE A 83 4.28 -3.79 -7.72
CA PHE A 83 5.54 -4.18 -8.36
C PHE A 83 5.38 -5.46 -9.19
N LEU A 84 6.04 -5.47 -10.36
CA LEU A 84 6.13 -6.70 -11.16
C LEU A 84 7.00 -7.75 -10.45
N PRO A 85 6.73 -9.05 -10.67
CA PRO A 85 7.57 -10.12 -10.14
C PRO A 85 9.03 -9.99 -10.56
N LEU A 86 9.96 -10.23 -9.62
CA LEU A 86 11.40 -10.25 -9.92
C LEU A 86 11.79 -11.44 -10.80
N ASN A 87 11.09 -12.56 -10.67
CA ASN A 87 11.31 -13.74 -11.51
C ASN A 87 10.93 -13.43 -12.96
N LYS A 88 11.87 -13.60 -13.88
CA LYS A 88 11.73 -13.27 -15.30
C LYS A 88 10.53 -13.96 -15.97
N LYS A 89 10.30 -15.25 -15.67
CA LYS A 89 9.20 -16.03 -16.26
C LYS A 89 7.84 -15.54 -15.79
N LEU A 90 7.71 -15.28 -14.49
CA LEU A 90 6.47 -14.75 -13.91
C LEU A 90 6.20 -13.32 -14.38
N ARG A 91 7.24 -12.50 -14.48
CA ARG A 91 7.13 -11.13 -15.00
C ARG A 91 6.66 -11.11 -16.45
N LYS A 92 7.23 -11.97 -17.31
CA LYS A 92 6.82 -12.10 -18.71
C LYS A 92 5.34 -12.46 -18.81
N LYS A 93 4.91 -13.48 -18.05
CA LYS A 93 3.49 -13.89 -17.99
C LYS A 93 2.59 -12.74 -17.57
N LYS A 94 3.02 -11.95 -16.54
CA LYS A 94 2.25 -10.81 -16.06
C LYS A 94 2.14 -9.69 -17.09
N LEU A 95 3.20 -9.43 -17.85
CA LEU A 95 3.20 -8.46 -18.95
C LEU A 95 2.26 -8.90 -20.08
N GLU A 96 2.24 -10.19 -20.42
CA GLU A 96 1.31 -10.74 -21.42
C GLU A 96 -0.17 -10.63 -20.97
N GLU A 97 -0.44 -10.76 -19.67
CA GLU A 97 -1.77 -10.50 -19.08
C GLU A 97 -2.16 -9.02 -19.20
N ILE A 98 -1.21 -8.11 -18.93
CA ILE A 98 -1.42 -6.66 -19.03
C ILE A 98 -1.70 -6.26 -20.48
N GLU A 99 -0.93 -6.78 -21.44
CA GLU A 99 -1.09 -6.50 -22.87
C GLU A 99 -2.49 -6.86 -23.40
N LYS A 100 -3.08 -7.91 -22.82
CA LYS A 100 -4.43 -8.37 -23.17
C LYS A 100 -5.54 -7.63 -22.42
N SER A 101 -5.18 -6.80 -21.45
CA SER A 101 -6.14 -6.01 -20.69
C SER A 101 -6.69 -4.86 -21.54
N ASN A 102 -7.97 -4.64 -21.47
CA ASN A 102 -8.63 -3.47 -22.07
C ASN A 102 -8.77 -2.30 -21.09
N LYS A 103 -8.19 -2.42 -19.89
CA LYS A 103 -8.22 -1.38 -18.87
C LYS A 103 -6.84 -0.72 -18.73
N THR A 104 -6.85 0.51 -18.27
CA THR A 104 -5.62 1.18 -17.83
C THR A 104 -4.97 0.38 -16.71
N VAL A 105 -3.69 0.08 -16.85
CA VAL A 105 -2.92 -0.65 -15.85
C VAL A 105 -1.77 0.22 -15.34
N ILE A 106 -1.64 0.29 -14.03
CA ILE A 106 -0.57 1.02 -13.36
C ILE A 106 0.32 0.02 -12.62
N ILE A 107 1.61 0.15 -12.81
CA ILE A 107 2.64 -0.66 -12.15
C ILE A 107 3.73 0.26 -11.59
N TYR A 108 4.37 -0.19 -10.52
CA TYR A 108 5.55 0.46 -9.93
C TYR A 108 6.84 -0.20 -10.41
#